data_c60e8ba8bf128f54b1a94ac5f5d41125
#
_entry.id   c60e8ba8bf128f54b1a94ac5f5d41125
#
_cell.length_a   1.000
_cell.length_b   1.000
_cell.length_c   1.000
_cell.angle_alpha   90.00
_cell.angle_beta   90.00
_cell.angle_gamma   90.00
#
_symmetry.space_group_name_H-M   'P 1'
#
loop_
_entity.id
_entity.type
_entity.pdbx_description
1 polymer ?
#
loop_
_entity_poly.entity_id
_entity_poly.type
_entity_poly.pdbx_seq_one_letter_code
_entity_poly.pdbx_strand_id
1 'polypeptide(L)'
;GAPPSRAAKETESWNGSAWTETGDISRPASTQSFGSAGASNTSAMIFGGEPGTTYYTYTETWDGSSWTEVNNLNTGRQSPAGFGIVTAAICAGGYSPPAPPGNVVASNESWDGTNWTEVNDLNTARGQQGGSGAFTDGLIYGGSSPPGRNAQTEAWDGTSYTEVSDMATAR
;
A
#
# COMPACT_ATOMS: atom_id res chain seq x y z
N GLY A 1 -24.71 -24.91 -0.33
CA GLY A 1 -23.55 -24.69 0.50
C GLY A 1 -22.94 -23.35 0.15
N ALA A 2 -22.52 -22.55 1.14
CA ALA A 2 -21.74 -21.36 0.88
C ALA A 2 -20.46 -21.80 0.14
N PRO A 3 -20.00 -21.04 -0.87
CA PRO A 3 -18.72 -21.34 -1.47
C PRO A 3 -17.63 -21.32 -0.39
N PRO A 4 -16.61 -22.18 -0.47
CA PRO A 4 -15.51 -22.10 0.46
C PRO A 4 -14.97 -20.66 0.44
N SER A 5 -14.70 -20.10 1.62
CA SER A 5 -14.05 -18.82 1.75
C SER A 5 -12.69 -18.93 1.02
N ARG A 6 -12.60 -18.43 -0.20
CA ARG A 6 -11.34 -18.40 -0.92
C ARG A 6 -10.47 -17.36 -0.22
N ALA A 7 -9.51 -17.86 0.47
CA ALA A 7 -8.34 -17.12 0.82
C ALA A 7 -7.51 -17.00 -0.46
N ALA A 8 -7.77 -15.95 -1.23
CA ALA A 8 -7.15 -15.77 -2.53
C ALA A 8 -5.67 -15.42 -2.35
N LYS A 9 -4.82 -16.25 -2.92
CA LYS A 9 -3.38 -15.99 -3.09
C LYS A 9 -3.04 -15.83 -4.56
N GLU A 10 -3.99 -16.19 -5.40
CA GLU A 10 -3.81 -16.27 -6.83
C GLU A 10 -3.46 -14.90 -7.41
N THR A 11 -2.47 -14.90 -8.28
CA THR A 11 -2.06 -13.74 -9.08
C THR A 11 -2.30 -14.02 -10.54
N GLU A 12 -2.89 -13.07 -11.24
CA GLU A 12 -3.10 -13.12 -12.66
C GLU A 12 -2.38 -11.97 -13.37
N SER A 13 -1.77 -12.26 -14.50
CA SER A 13 -1.11 -11.26 -15.36
C SER A 13 -1.93 -11.00 -16.61
N TRP A 14 -2.08 -9.72 -16.96
CA TRP A 14 -2.75 -9.26 -18.18
C TRP A 14 -1.73 -8.97 -19.28
N ASN A 15 -1.90 -9.59 -20.44
CA ASN A 15 -0.99 -9.44 -21.59
C ASN A 15 -1.51 -8.46 -22.68
N GLY A 16 -2.59 -7.76 -22.41
CA GLY A 16 -3.27 -6.87 -23.36
C GLY A 16 -4.50 -7.50 -24.02
N SER A 17 -4.70 -8.81 -23.89
CA SER A 17 -5.85 -9.54 -24.48
C SER A 17 -6.45 -10.59 -23.56
N ALA A 18 -5.67 -11.19 -22.66
CA ALA A 18 -6.12 -12.26 -21.77
C ALA A 18 -5.43 -12.16 -20.40
N TRP A 19 -6.12 -12.63 -19.36
CA TRP A 19 -5.56 -12.91 -18.05
C TRP A 19 -4.97 -14.30 -18.02
N THR A 20 -3.83 -14.48 -17.40
CA THR A 20 -3.15 -15.77 -17.19
C THR A 20 -2.75 -15.87 -15.73
N GLU A 21 -3.12 -16.98 -15.10
CA GLU A 21 -2.69 -17.31 -13.75
C GLU A 21 -1.17 -17.47 -13.68
N THR A 22 -0.56 -16.93 -12.64
CA THR A 22 0.89 -16.88 -12.44
C THR A 22 1.24 -17.38 -11.03
N GLY A 23 2.45 -17.13 -10.53
CA GLY A 23 2.85 -17.53 -9.19
C GLY A 23 2.06 -16.81 -8.10
N ASP A 24 1.59 -17.54 -7.11
CA ASP A 24 0.83 -17.02 -5.98
C ASP A 24 1.68 -16.17 -5.04
N ILE A 25 1.04 -15.22 -4.35
CA ILE A 25 1.66 -14.53 -3.21
C ILE A 25 1.96 -15.53 -2.09
N SER A 26 3.09 -15.34 -1.38
CA SER A 26 3.54 -16.28 -0.36
C SER A 26 2.90 -16.04 1.01
N ARG A 27 2.47 -14.80 1.29
CA ARG A 27 1.88 -14.42 2.56
C ARG A 27 0.61 -15.22 2.90
N PRO A 28 0.18 -15.21 4.18
CA PRO A 28 -1.01 -15.95 4.61
C PRO A 28 -2.23 -15.64 3.77
N ALA A 29 -2.97 -16.68 3.45
CA ALA A 29 -4.27 -16.56 2.80
C ALA A 29 -5.20 -15.61 3.57
N SER A 30 -6.07 -14.88 2.85
CA SER A 30 -6.97 -13.83 3.38
C SER A 30 -6.32 -12.47 3.69
N THR A 31 -5.05 -12.25 3.39
CA THR A 31 -4.48 -10.91 3.51
C THR A 31 -5.19 -9.96 2.53
N GLN A 32 -5.75 -8.90 3.08
CA GLN A 32 -6.48 -7.88 2.33
C GLN A 32 -5.88 -6.50 2.64
N SER A 33 -6.35 -5.47 1.91
CA SER A 33 -6.06 -4.07 2.24
C SER A 33 -4.56 -3.74 2.33
N PHE A 34 -3.75 -4.38 1.50
CA PHE A 34 -2.32 -4.07 1.38
C PHE A 34 -2.07 -2.85 0.49
N GLY A 35 -0.92 -2.20 0.68
CA GLY A 35 -0.39 -1.19 -0.24
C GLY A 35 0.38 -1.83 -1.38
N SER A 36 0.56 -1.09 -2.45
CA SER A 36 1.30 -1.56 -3.62
C SER A 36 2.09 -0.45 -4.29
N ALA A 37 3.16 -0.84 -4.99
CA ALA A 37 3.93 0.01 -5.88
C ALA A 37 4.47 -0.85 -7.03
N GLY A 38 4.88 -0.24 -8.13
CA GLY A 38 5.44 -0.98 -9.25
C GLY A 38 5.47 -0.19 -10.54
N ALA A 39 6.33 -0.61 -11.46
CA ALA A 39 6.52 0.03 -12.75
C ALA A 39 5.76 -0.66 -13.89
N SER A 40 5.45 -1.95 -13.75
CA SER A 40 4.85 -2.76 -14.82
C SER A 40 4.27 -4.07 -14.28
N ASN A 41 3.60 -4.84 -15.14
CA ASN A 41 3.12 -6.19 -14.85
C ASN A 41 4.24 -7.24 -14.65
N THR A 42 5.49 -6.87 -14.81
CA THR A 42 6.67 -7.71 -14.54
C THR A 42 7.55 -7.16 -13.42
N SER A 43 7.12 -6.07 -12.76
CA SER A 43 7.89 -5.44 -11.69
C SER A 43 6.94 -4.70 -10.77
N ALA A 44 6.51 -5.36 -9.70
CA ALA A 44 5.58 -4.84 -8.72
C ALA A 44 5.97 -5.27 -7.30
N MET A 45 5.39 -4.61 -6.30
CA MET A 45 5.53 -5.00 -4.90
C MET A 45 4.22 -4.76 -4.16
N ILE A 46 4.03 -5.52 -3.09
CA ILE A 46 2.93 -5.37 -2.14
C ILE A 46 3.47 -5.36 -0.72
N PHE A 47 2.83 -4.61 0.15
CA PHE A 47 3.29 -4.46 1.54
C PHE A 47 2.14 -4.19 2.51
N GLY A 48 2.32 -4.60 3.78
CA GLY A 48 1.30 -4.46 4.80
C GLY A 48 0.10 -5.38 4.58
N GLY A 49 -1.08 -4.90 4.97
CA GLY A 49 -2.33 -5.66 4.88
C GLY A 49 -2.75 -6.29 6.20
N GLU A 50 -3.90 -6.96 6.20
CA GLU A 50 -4.45 -7.58 7.40
C GLU A 50 -5.33 -8.79 7.06
N PRO A 51 -5.37 -9.84 7.91
CA PRO A 51 -6.31 -10.95 7.80
C PRO A 51 -7.53 -10.80 8.72
N GLY A 52 -7.83 -9.59 9.19
CA GLY A 52 -8.96 -9.28 10.08
C GLY A 52 -8.60 -8.46 11.31
N THR A 53 -7.72 -8.90 12.18
CA THR A 53 -7.37 -8.20 13.43
C THR A 53 -5.87 -7.96 13.63
N THR A 54 -5.03 -8.52 12.78
CA THR A 54 -3.57 -8.41 12.85
C THR A 54 -3.06 -7.61 11.67
N TYR A 55 -2.34 -6.53 11.93
CA TYR A 55 -1.71 -5.73 10.90
C TYR A 55 -0.36 -6.32 10.51
N TYR A 56 -0.19 -6.63 9.23
CA TYR A 56 1.02 -7.24 8.74
C TYR A 56 2.09 -6.21 8.37
N THR A 57 3.32 -6.65 8.51
CA THR A 57 4.52 -5.93 8.03
C THR A 57 5.05 -6.49 6.72
N TYR A 58 4.55 -7.63 6.25
CA TYR A 58 5.08 -8.35 5.09
C TYR A 58 5.25 -7.47 3.87
N THR A 59 6.36 -7.68 3.17
CA THR A 59 6.63 -7.09 1.86
C THR A 59 7.04 -8.20 0.90
N GLU A 60 6.44 -8.23 -0.26
CA GLU A 60 6.79 -9.13 -1.35
C GLU A 60 7.02 -8.35 -2.64
N THR A 61 8.01 -8.77 -3.41
CA THR A 61 8.30 -8.23 -4.75
C THR A 61 7.99 -9.26 -5.83
N TRP A 62 7.49 -8.78 -6.95
CA TRP A 62 7.15 -9.54 -8.15
C TRP A 62 8.15 -9.28 -9.26
N ASP A 63 8.70 -10.33 -9.86
CA ASP A 63 9.69 -10.28 -10.95
C ASP A 63 9.12 -10.60 -12.35
N GLY A 64 7.81 -10.75 -12.45
CA GLY A 64 7.11 -11.16 -13.67
C GLY A 64 6.79 -12.66 -13.72
N SER A 65 7.30 -13.46 -12.78
CA SER A 65 7.08 -14.91 -12.70
C SER A 65 6.74 -15.41 -11.29
N SER A 66 7.30 -14.78 -10.26
CA SER A 66 7.16 -15.23 -8.87
C SER A 66 7.18 -14.05 -7.89
N TRP A 67 6.50 -14.24 -6.76
CA TRP A 67 6.59 -13.38 -5.59
C TRP A 67 7.71 -13.84 -4.68
N THR A 68 8.51 -12.90 -4.19
CA THR A 68 9.59 -13.16 -3.24
C THR A 68 9.41 -12.25 -2.02
N GLU A 69 9.41 -12.85 -0.83
CA GLU A 69 9.40 -12.11 0.43
C GLU A 69 10.75 -11.40 0.61
N VAL A 70 10.68 -10.11 0.98
CA VAL A 70 11.82 -9.25 1.24
C VAL A 70 11.69 -8.63 2.62
N ASN A 71 12.57 -7.70 3.01
CA ASN A 71 12.52 -7.08 4.34
C ASN A 71 11.20 -6.34 4.57
N ASN A 72 10.65 -6.55 5.73
CA ASN A 72 9.32 -6.11 6.14
C ASN A 72 9.28 -4.63 6.54
N LEU A 73 8.10 -4.02 6.48
CA LEU A 73 7.79 -2.72 7.10
C LEU A 73 8.20 -2.75 8.58
N ASN A 74 8.64 -1.61 9.09
CA ASN A 74 8.92 -1.45 10.53
C ASN A 74 7.62 -1.50 11.37
N THR A 75 6.52 -1.00 10.81
CA THR A 75 5.23 -1.01 11.51
C THR A 75 4.13 -1.63 10.64
N GLY A 76 3.46 -2.65 11.18
CA GLY A 76 2.34 -3.30 10.51
C GLY A 76 1.17 -2.35 10.29
N ARG A 77 0.58 -2.39 9.09
CA ARG A 77 -0.53 -1.52 8.72
C ARG A 77 -1.41 -2.10 7.63
N GLN A 78 -2.69 -1.72 7.66
CA GLN A 78 -3.65 -2.02 6.60
C GLN A 78 -4.03 -0.76 5.84
N SER A 79 -4.46 -0.92 4.60
CA SER A 79 -4.93 0.15 3.72
C SER A 79 -4.00 1.36 3.63
N PRO A 80 -2.66 1.18 3.61
CA PRO A 80 -1.78 2.27 3.28
C PRO A 80 -1.89 2.61 1.79
N ALA A 81 -1.51 3.81 1.41
CA ALA A 81 -1.20 4.10 0.02
C ALA A 81 0.23 3.69 -0.32
N GLY A 82 0.47 3.40 -1.59
CA GLY A 82 1.80 3.15 -2.10
C GLY A 82 2.03 3.82 -3.44
N PHE A 83 3.28 4.16 -3.71
CA PHE A 83 3.74 4.63 -5.02
C PHE A 83 5.25 4.43 -5.17
N GLY A 84 5.77 4.61 -6.38
CA GLY A 84 7.16 4.30 -6.71
C GLY A 84 7.33 2.94 -7.41
N ILE A 85 8.51 2.36 -7.31
CA ILE A 85 8.90 1.11 -7.98
C ILE A 85 9.56 0.13 -6.99
N VAL A 86 9.84 -1.09 -7.41
CA VAL A 86 10.41 -2.16 -6.55
C VAL A 86 11.78 -1.85 -5.95
N THR A 87 12.48 -0.83 -6.42
CA THR A 87 13.78 -0.40 -5.88
C THR A 87 13.71 0.92 -5.13
N ALA A 88 12.58 1.63 -5.18
CA ALA A 88 12.37 2.90 -4.48
C ALA A 88 10.87 3.18 -4.37
N ALA A 89 10.28 2.95 -3.22
CA ALA A 89 8.84 3.06 -3.00
C ALA A 89 8.51 3.76 -1.68
N ILE A 90 7.29 4.23 -1.59
CA ILE A 90 6.70 4.84 -0.40
C ILE A 90 5.52 4.01 0.07
N CYS A 91 5.43 3.81 1.39
CA CYS A 91 4.27 3.30 2.11
C CYS A 91 3.76 4.39 3.05
N ALA A 92 2.61 5.00 2.74
CA ALA A 92 2.10 6.17 3.45
C ALA A 92 0.78 5.91 4.16
N GLY A 93 0.66 6.36 5.40
CA GLY A 93 -0.57 6.30 6.18
C GLY A 93 -1.12 4.90 6.41
N GLY A 94 -2.43 4.78 6.42
CA GLY A 94 -3.15 3.53 6.70
C GLY A 94 -3.68 3.47 8.12
N TYR A 95 -4.02 2.26 8.56
CA TYR A 95 -4.42 1.96 9.94
C TYR A 95 -3.35 1.11 10.60
N SER A 96 -2.98 1.42 11.86
CA SER A 96 -1.92 0.73 12.60
C SER A 96 -2.34 0.45 14.05
N PRO A 97 -1.71 -0.49 14.77
CA PRO A 97 -1.99 -0.75 16.19
C PRO A 97 -1.76 0.49 17.08
N PRO A 98 -2.47 0.58 18.24
CA PRO A 98 -3.45 -0.37 18.74
C PRO A 98 -4.77 -0.28 17.99
N ALA A 99 -5.23 -1.44 17.54
CA ALA A 99 -6.45 -1.58 16.74
C ALA A 99 -7.72 -1.54 17.58
N PRO A 100 -8.82 -1.65 16.87
CA PRO A 100 -9.73 -0.66 16.29
C PRO A 100 -10.83 -0.21 17.27
N PRO A 101 -11.60 0.78 16.89
CA PRO A 101 -11.86 1.23 15.54
C PRO A 101 -10.97 2.40 15.12
N GLY A 102 -9.96 2.08 14.25
CA GLY A 102 -9.45 3.10 13.38
C GLY A 102 -8.41 4.08 13.90
N ASN A 103 -7.28 3.63 14.41
CA ASN A 103 -6.13 4.51 14.48
C ASN A 103 -5.54 4.69 13.08
N VAL A 104 -6.08 5.66 12.36
CA VAL A 104 -5.40 6.16 11.15
C VAL A 104 -4.09 6.77 11.57
N VAL A 105 -3.05 6.51 10.79
CA VAL A 105 -1.71 7.03 11.05
C VAL A 105 -1.26 7.95 9.92
N ALA A 106 -0.38 8.88 10.26
CA ALA A 106 0.32 9.71 9.28
C ALA A 106 1.65 9.09 8.88
N SER A 107 2.13 8.11 9.64
CA SER A 107 3.48 7.54 9.48
C SER A 107 3.75 7.05 8.07
N ASN A 108 4.97 7.29 7.62
CA ASN A 108 5.41 7.05 6.27
C ASN A 108 6.74 6.30 6.30
N GLU A 109 6.87 5.28 5.47
CA GLU A 109 8.10 4.54 5.31
C GLU A 109 8.55 4.55 3.84
N SER A 110 9.85 4.74 3.62
CA SER A 110 10.48 4.67 2.32
C SER A 110 11.25 3.36 2.16
N TRP A 111 11.18 2.77 0.98
CA TRP A 111 11.90 1.57 0.56
C TRP A 111 13.07 1.94 -0.34
N ASP A 112 14.26 1.45 -0.04
CA ASP A 112 15.50 1.72 -0.78
C ASP A 112 15.92 0.56 -1.73
N GLY A 113 15.05 -0.43 -1.92
CA GLY A 113 15.34 -1.66 -2.63
C GLY A 113 15.77 -2.82 -1.72
N THR A 114 16.00 -2.54 -0.43
CA THR A 114 16.46 -3.53 0.56
C THR A 114 15.74 -3.38 1.90
N ASN A 115 15.59 -2.17 2.41
CA ASN A 115 15.02 -1.90 3.72
C ASN A 115 13.96 -0.80 3.68
N TRP A 116 13.01 -0.89 4.61
CA TRP A 116 12.10 0.20 4.93
C TRP A 116 12.70 1.09 6.01
N THR A 117 12.60 2.39 5.82
CA THR A 117 13.05 3.42 6.76
C THR A 117 11.96 4.44 6.97
N GLU A 118 11.68 4.80 8.23
CA GLU A 118 10.72 5.83 8.57
C GLU A 118 11.21 7.19 8.04
N VAL A 119 10.32 7.93 7.40
CA VAL A 119 10.57 9.25 6.83
C VAL A 119 9.47 10.22 7.26
N ASN A 120 9.52 11.47 6.78
CA ASN A 120 8.55 12.49 7.18
C ASN A 120 7.11 12.06 6.90
N ASP A 121 6.26 12.28 7.89
CA ASP A 121 4.85 11.90 7.92
C ASP A 121 3.99 12.72 6.95
N LEU A 122 2.81 12.19 6.63
CA LEU A 122 1.70 12.96 6.06
C LEU A 122 1.31 14.11 7.01
N ASN A 123 0.88 15.25 6.47
CA ASN A 123 0.32 16.34 7.28
C ASN A 123 -0.99 15.93 7.97
N THR A 124 -1.76 15.05 7.33
CA THR A 124 -3.03 14.55 7.87
C THR A 124 -3.05 13.02 7.90
N ALA A 125 -3.20 12.44 9.10
CA ALA A 125 -3.38 11.00 9.27
C ALA A 125 -4.63 10.49 8.54
N ARG A 126 -4.50 9.44 7.73
CA ARG A 126 -5.60 8.85 6.96
C ARG A 126 -5.29 7.43 6.50
N GLY A 127 -6.34 6.67 6.23
CA GLY A 127 -6.27 5.36 5.62
C GLY A 127 -7.17 5.26 4.40
N GLN A 128 -7.03 4.18 3.60
CA GLN A 128 -7.83 3.95 2.39
C GLN A 128 -7.66 5.06 1.32
N GLN A 129 -6.57 5.79 1.38
CA GLN A 129 -6.24 6.84 0.41
C GLN A 129 -5.64 6.24 -0.85
N GLY A 130 -5.73 6.97 -1.96
CA GLY A 130 -5.00 6.66 -3.17
C GLY A 130 -3.58 7.23 -3.12
N GLY A 131 -2.67 6.56 -3.81
CA GLY A 131 -1.29 7.04 -4.02
C GLY A 131 -0.84 6.77 -5.44
N SER A 132 -0.08 7.69 -6.02
CA SER A 132 0.51 7.52 -7.34
C SER A 132 1.72 8.44 -7.51
N GLY A 133 2.61 8.09 -8.42
CA GLY A 133 3.78 8.90 -8.77
C GLY A 133 5.10 8.16 -8.65
N ALA A 134 6.17 8.91 -8.84
CA ALA A 134 7.52 8.43 -8.64
C ALA A 134 7.95 8.59 -7.17
N PHE A 135 9.01 7.91 -6.78
CA PHE A 135 9.57 7.96 -5.42
C PHE A 135 9.86 9.39 -4.92
N THR A 136 10.26 10.30 -5.79
CA THR A 136 10.60 11.70 -5.47
C THR A 136 9.55 12.71 -5.95
N ASP A 137 8.43 12.24 -6.51
CA ASP A 137 7.36 13.09 -7.03
C ASP A 137 6.04 12.29 -7.01
N GLY A 138 5.43 12.25 -5.84
CA GLY A 138 4.24 11.47 -5.59
C GLY A 138 3.08 12.27 -5.05
N LEU A 139 1.89 11.72 -5.20
CA LEU A 139 0.65 12.28 -4.65
C LEU A 139 -0.04 11.24 -3.77
N ILE A 140 -0.55 11.71 -2.63
CA ILE A 140 -1.50 11.00 -1.78
C ILE A 140 -2.80 11.80 -1.77
N TYR A 141 -3.92 11.14 -2.03
CA TYR A 141 -5.19 11.84 -2.18
C TYR A 141 -6.38 11.06 -1.60
N GLY A 142 -7.33 11.79 -1.07
CA GLY A 142 -8.57 11.27 -0.49
C GLY A 142 -8.36 10.42 0.76
N GLY A 143 -9.13 9.35 0.85
CA GLY A 143 -9.10 8.43 1.97
C GLY A 143 -10.06 8.79 3.08
N SER A 144 -9.83 8.23 4.25
CA SER A 144 -10.69 8.37 5.42
C SER A 144 -9.87 8.66 6.68
N SER A 145 -10.34 9.64 7.44
CA SER A 145 -9.98 9.83 8.85
C SER A 145 -11.25 10.14 9.64
N PRO A 146 -11.41 9.57 10.85
CA PRO A 146 -12.59 9.87 11.65
C PRO A 146 -12.80 11.38 11.84
N PRO A 147 -14.06 11.88 11.67
CA PRO A 147 -15.29 11.10 11.47
C PRO A 147 -15.70 10.86 10.01
N GLY A 148 -14.87 11.14 9.00
CA GLY A 148 -15.35 11.09 7.62
C GLY A 148 -14.31 10.80 6.55
N ARG A 149 -14.71 11.06 5.31
CA ARG A 149 -13.87 10.94 4.12
C ARG A 149 -13.17 12.27 3.83
N ASN A 150 -11.98 12.19 3.25
CA ASN A 150 -11.14 13.34 2.93
C ASN A 150 -11.17 13.66 1.43
N ALA A 151 -11.08 14.96 1.12
CA ALA A 151 -10.77 15.44 -0.22
C ALA A 151 -9.30 15.84 -0.36
N GLN A 152 -8.59 15.95 0.74
CA GLN A 152 -7.23 16.46 0.82
C GLN A 152 -6.27 15.70 -0.09
N THR A 153 -5.37 16.46 -0.70
CA THR A 153 -4.28 15.95 -1.54
C THR A 153 -2.96 16.50 -1.03
N GLU A 154 -1.99 15.64 -0.86
CA GLU A 154 -0.63 16.00 -0.46
C GLU A 154 0.37 15.54 -1.50
N ALA A 155 1.29 16.44 -1.88
CA ALA A 155 2.39 16.16 -2.79
C ALA A 155 3.65 15.82 -1.99
N TRP A 156 4.32 14.75 -2.38
CA TRP A 156 5.61 14.31 -1.86
C TRP A 156 6.73 14.74 -2.81
N ASP A 157 7.76 15.39 -2.29
CA ASP A 157 8.90 15.91 -3.06
C ASP A 157 10.19 15.06 -2.93
N GLY A 158 10.07 13.88 -2.33
CA GLY A 158 11.21 13.00 -1.99
C GLY A 158 11.70 13.19 -0.55
N THR A 159 11.18 14.18 0.18
CA THR A 159 11.61 14.52 1.54
C THR A 159 10.42 14.78 2.45
N SER A 160 9.42 15.55 2.00
CA SER A 160 8.29 16.00 2.80
C SER A 160 7.00 16.09 2.00
N TYR A 161 5.88 16.13 2.72
CA TYR A 161 4.56 16.34 2.14
C TYR A 161 4.15 17.82 2.22
N THR A 162 3.59 18.31 1.14
CA THR A 162 2.97 19.63 1.05
C THR A 162 1.52 19.48 0.62
N GLU A 163 0.59 20.09 1.35
CA GLU A 163 -0.82 20.12 0.96
C GLU A 163 -0.99 20.93 -0.33
N VAL A 164 -1.71 20.35 -1.28
CA VAL A 164 -2.00 20.95 -2.58
C VAL A 164 -3.51 21.03 -2.78
N SER A 165 -3.98 21.42 -3.97
CA SER A 165 -5.41 21.55 -4.23
C SER A 165 -6.17 20.25 -3.99
N ASP A 166 -7.25 20.34 -3.23
CA ASP A 166 -8.13 19.23 -2.90
C ASP A 166 -8.85 18.64 -4.12
N MET A 167 -9.24 17.37 -3.99
CA MET A 167 -10.22 16.80 -4.91
C MET A 167 -11.56 17.52 -4.79
N ALA A 168 -12.31 17.60 -5.90
CA ALA A 168 -13.63 18.25 -5.92
C ALA A 168 -14.65 17.59 -4.98
N THR A 169 -14.44 16.32 -4.62
CA THR A 169 -15.34 15.57 -3.73
C THR A 169 -14.54 14.64 -2.84
N ALA A 170 -14.83 14.64 -1.55
CA ALA A 170 -14.24 13.71 -0.58
C ALA A 170 -14.64 12.25 -0.90
N ARG A 171 -13.68 11.35 -0.93
CA ARG A 171 -13.90 9.93 -1.21
C ARG A 171 -12.81 9.05 -0.64
#